data_c64993aa8336f040f010f88d390ce112
#
_entry.id   c64993aa8336f040f010f88d390ce112
#
_cell.length_a   1.000
_cell.length_b   1.000
_cell.length_c   1.000
_cell.angle_alpha   90.00
_cell.angle_beta   90.00
_cell.angle_gamma   90.00
#
_symmetry.space_group_name_H-M   'P 1'
#
loop_
_entity.id
_entity.type
_entity.pdbx_description
1 polymer ?
#
loop_
_entity_poly.entity_id
_entity_poly.type
_entity_poly.pdbx_seq_one_letter_code
_entity_poly.pdbx_strand_id
1 'polypeptide(L)'
;MKWVTRARPQVDRIACPWLIKRFVDPQAEFLYAPRDEVMAVAQREGATPYDVPDVELGHRGEECSFDAIVAKYGLASKDPAIAHLALIVRGADTSQHDLTPESRGLMAIAQGFSQAYTDDHEQLAAEMPVYDALYAWCRNQAGTR
;
A
#
# COMPACT_ATOMS: atom_id res chain seq x y z
N MET A 1 13.27 -4.29 -9.08
CA MET A 1 12.31 -3.71 -10.07
C MET A 1 11.93 -2.30 -9.64
N LYS A 2 11.51 -1.51 -10.60
CA LYS A 2 11.00 -0.17 -10.33
C LYS A 2 9.49 -0.16 -10.33
N TRP A 3 8.90 0.64 -9.44
CA TRP A 3 7.47 0.79 -9.25
C TRP A 3 7.17 2.28 -9.16
N VAL A 4 6.06 2.74 -9.74
CA VAL A 4 5.74 4.17 -9.78
C VAL A 4 4.28 4.43 -9.46
N THR A 5 4.02 5.47 -8.67
CA THR A 5 2.67 5.94 -8.37
C THR A 5 2.67 7.46 -8.21
N ARG A 6 1.51 7.99 -7.87
CA ARG A 6 1.33 9.43 -7.67
C ARG A 6 2.07 9.93 -6.45
N ALA A 7 2.62 11.13 -6.57
CA ALA A 7 3.24 11.84 -5.46
C ALA A 7 2.23 12.12 -4.33
N ARG A 8 2.74 12.50 -3.16
CA ARG A 8 1.96 12.76 -1.96
C ARG A 8 1.18 11.53 -1.51
N PRO A 9 1.88 10.44 -1.14
CA PRO A 9 1.23 9.18 -0.78
C PRO A 9 0.42 9.30 0.51
N GLN A 10 -0.67 8.54 0.56
CA GLN A 10 -1.45 8.33 1.78
C GLN A 10 -1.48 6.84 2.09
N VAL A 11 -2.67 6.21 2.22
CA VAL A 11 -2.74 4.82 2.68
C VAL A 11 -2.08 3.86 1.71
N ASP A 12 -2.68 3.68 0.53
CA ASP A 12 -2.30 2.61 -0.40
C ASP A 12 -0.92 2.83 -1.02
N ARG A 13 -0.54 4.08 -1.22
CA ARG A 13 0.76 4.40 -1.82
C ARG A 13 1.93 4.32 -0.84
N ILE A 14 1.65 3.92 0.41
CA ILE A 14 2.65 3.49 1.39
C ILE A 14 2.47 1.99 1.69
N ALA A 15 1.23 1.53 1.87
CA ALA A 15 0.95 0.13 2.16
C ALA A 15 1.42 -0.79 1.03
N CYS A 16 1.22 -0.39 -0.23
CA CYS A 16 1.68 -1.18 -1.37
C CYS A 16 3.20 -1.30 -1.44
N PRO A 17 3.99 -0.22 -1.33
CA PRO A 17 5.45 -0.34 -1.21
C PRO A 17 5.90 -1.24 -0.07
N TRP A 18 5.24 -1.15 1.09
CA TRP A 18 5.55 -2.03 2.21
C TRP A 18 5.34 -3.50 1.82
N LEU A 19 4.17 -3.81 1.26
CA LEU A 19 3.83 -5.18 0.84
C LEU A 19 4.81 -5.70 -0.20
N ILE A 20 5.10 -4.88 -1.20
CA ILE A 20 6.02 -5.24 -2.29
C ILE A 20 7.40 -5.54 -1.71
N LYS A 21 7.92 -4.65 -0.88
CA LYS A 21 9.28 -4.79 -0.35
C LYS A 21 9.42 -5.99 0.60
N ARG A 22 8.38 -6.29 1.36
CA ARG A 22 8.42 -7.39 2.34
C ARG A 22 8.12 -8.76 1.73
N PHE A 23 7.29 -8.82 0.67
CA PHE A 23 6.74 -10.10 0.22
C PHE A 23 6.91 -10.38 -1.27
N VAL A 24 7.27 -9.40 -2.07
CA VAL A 24 7.33 -9.55 -3.54
C VAL A 24 8.73 -9.31 -4.07
N ASP A 25 9.32 -8.15 -3.74
CA ASP A 25 10.59 -7.70 -4.32
C ASP A 25 11.39 -6.90 -3.29
N PRO A 26 12.29 -7.57 -2.52
CA PRO A 26 13.11 -6.88 -1.52
C PRO A 26 14.01 -5.78 -2.10
N GLN A 27 14.29 -5.83 -3.40
CA GLN A 27 15.14 -4.86 -4.10
C GLN A 27 14.32 -3.77 -4.80
N ALA A 28 13.03 -3.67 -4.49
CA ALA A 28 12.14 -2.71 -5.14
C ALA A 28 12.60 -1.27 -4.94
N GLU A 29 12.53 -0.49 -6.03
CA GLU A 29 12.72 0.96 -6.02
C GLU A 29 11.39 1.61 -6.31
N PHE A 30 11.02 2.60 -5.52
CA PHE A 30 9.75 3.30 -5.65
C PHE A 30 9.96 4.70 -6.19
N LEU A 31 9.17 5.05 -7.22
CA LEU A 31 9.19 6.36 -7.85
C LEU A 31 7.84 7.04 -7.63
N TYR A 32 7.89 8.34 -7.41
CA TYR A 32 6.69 9.16 -7.24
C TYR A 32 6.68 10.24 -8.33
N ALA A 33 5.52 10.45 -8.94
CA ALA A 33 5.36 11.41 -10.03
C ALA A 33 4.03 12.14 -9.92
N PRO A 34 3.90 13.32 -10.50
CA PRO A 34 2.60 13.97 -10.63
C PRO A 34 1.60 13.02 -11.31
N ARG A 35 0.33 13.15 -10.94
CA ARG A 35 -0.72 12.22 -11.37
C ARG A 35 -0.76 12.00 -12.89
N ASP A 36 -0.60 13.08 -13.65
CA ASP A 36 -0.67 13.06 -15.11
C ASP A 36 0.64 12.63 -15.78
N GLU A 37 1.69 12.39 -15.00
CA GLU A 37 3.00 11.97 -15.51
C GLU A 37 3.35 10.52 -15.15
N VAL A 38 2.55 9.85 -14.31
CA VAL A 38 2.86 8.50 -13.83
C VAL A 38 3.08 7.52 -14.98
N MET A 39 2.19 7.51 -15.97
CA MET A 39 2.30 6.57 -17.08
C MET A 39 3.51 6.85 -17.97
N ALA A 40 3.87 8.12 -18.15
CA ALA A 40 5.07 8.51 -18.91
C ALA A 40 6.34 8.05 -18.17
N VAL A 41 6.36 8.22 -16.84
CA VAL A 41 7.48 7.75 -16.01
C VAL A 41 7.57 6.23 -16.05
N ALA A 42 6.43 5.54 -15.96
CA ALA A 42 6.40 4.08 -16.03
C ALA A 42 7.05 3.58 -17.33
N GLN A 43 6.71 4.18 -18.45
CA GLN A 43 7.24 3.79 -19.76
C GLN A 43 8.73 4.13 -19.86
N ARG A 44 9.12 5.33 -19.46
CA ARG A 44 10.52 5.80 -19.56
C ARG A 44 11.47 5.00 -18.68
N GLU A 45 11.04 4.69 -17.45
CA GLU A 45 11.90 4.02 -16.46
C GLU A 45 11.74 2.50 -16.46
N GLY A 46 10.82 1.96 -17.24
CA GLY A 46 10.49 0.53 -17.15
C GLY A 46 9.89 0.16 -15.79
N ALA A 47 9.10 1.07 -15.21
CA ALA A 47 8.51 0.89 -13.89
C ALA A 47 7.08 0.37 -13.98
N THR A 48 6.67 -0.42 -13.00
CA THR A 48 5.30 -0.93 -12.91
C THR A 48 4.44 0.12 -12.20
N PRO A 49 3.39 0.64 -12.86
CA PRO A 49 2.50 1.60 -12.21
C PRO A 49 1.53 0.90 -11.25
N TYR A 50 1.20 1.58 -10.15
CA TYR A 50 0.21 1.09 -9.19
C TYR A 50 -0.57 2.26 -8.59
N ASP A 51 -1.76 1.98 -8.11
CA ASP A 51 -2.69 2.94 -7.49
C ASP A 51 -2.94 4.17 -8.36
N VAL A 52 -3.13 3.92 -9.64
CA VAL A 52 -3.59 4.93 -10.61
C VAL A 52 -4.70 4.30 -11.44
N PRO A 53 -5.56 5.11 -12.10
CA PRO A 53 -6.64 4.57 -12.92
C PRO A 53 -6.15 3.70 -14.08
N ASP A 54 -6.96 2.70 -14.43
CA ASP A 54 -6.79 1.88 -15.63
C ASP A 54 -5.50 1.07 -15.72
N VAL A 55 -4.95 0.67 -14.56
CA VAL A 55 -3.80 -0.25 -14.52
C VAL A 55 -4.18 -1.52 -13.76
N GLU A 56 -3.42 -2.60 -14.00
CA GLU A 56 -3.65 -3.89 -13.37
C GLU A 56 -3.65 -3.79 -11.84
N LEU A 57 -2.68 -3.05 -11.29
CA LEU A 57 -2.51 -2.89 -9.84
C LEU A 57 -3.20 -1.61 -9.33
N GLY A 58 -4.40 -1.32 -9.84
CA GLY A 58 -5.22 -0.21 -9.42
C GLY A 58 -6.44 -0.66 -8.63
N HIS A 59 -7.31 0.29 -8.30
CA HIS A 59 -8.57 0.00 -7.64
C HIS A 59 -9.52 -0.76 -8.57
N ARG A 60 -10.28 -1.72 -8.01
CA ARG A 60 -11.32 -2.47 -8.73
C ARG A 60 -12.56 -2.55 -7.86
N GLY A 61 -13.62 -1.88 -8.27
CA GLY A 61 -14.86 -1.85 -7.48
C GLY A 61 -14.57 -1.32 -6.09
N GLU A 62 -14.86 -2.14 -5.07
CA GLU A 62 -14.61 -1.78 -3.67
C GLU A 62 -13.21 -2.10 -3.19
N GLU A 63 -12.41 -2.79 -4.02
CA GLU A 63 -11.05 -3.20 -3.65
C GLU A 63 -10.03 -2.14 -4.03
N CYS A 64 -9.01 -1.99 -3.18
CA CYS A 64 -7.92 -1.05 -3.41
C CYS A 64 -6.71 -1.73 -4.06
N SER A 65 -5.67 -0.96 -4.35
CA SER A 65 -4.48 -1.49 -5.03
C SER A 65 -3.73 -2.52 -4.18
N PHE A 66 -3.78 -2.40 -2.86
CA PHE A 66 -3.23 -3.40 -1.95
C PHE A 66 -3.87 -4.77 -2.23
N ASP A 67 -5.20 -4.81 -2.37
CA ASP A 67 -5.93 -6.04 -2.70
C ASP A 67 -5.46 -6.61 -4.04
N ALA A 68 -5.24 -5.77 -5.04
CA ALA A 68 -4.80 -6.21 -6.36
C ALA A 68 -3.43 -6.89 -6.31
N ILE A 69 -2.51 -6.36 -5.52
CA ILE A 69 -1.18 -6.95 -5.35
C ILE A 69 -1.26 -8.27 -4.57
N VAL A 70 -2.06 -8.30 -3.51
CA VAL A 70 -2.29 -9.53 -2.73
C VAL A 70 -2.82 -10.64 -3.64
N ALA A 71 -3.78 -10.32 -4.51
CA ALA A 71 -4.37 -11.29 -5.43
C ALA A 71 -3.36 -11.75 -6.49
N LYS A 72 -2.64 -10.82 -7.09
CA LYS A 72 -1.67 -11.14 -8.16
C LYS A 72 -0.60 -12.11 -7.70
N TYR A 73 -0.10 -11.94 -6.48
CA TYR A 73 1.00 -12.76 -5.95
C TYR A 73 0.54 -13.86 -5.01
N GLY A 74 -0.78 -14.04 -4.85
CA GLY A 74 -1.35 -15.14 -4.05
C GLY A 74 -0.98 -15.09 -2.58
N LEU A 75 -0.84 -13.90 -2.00
CA LEU A 75 -0.29 -13.72 -0.66
C LEU A 75 -1.26 -14.12 0.45
N ALA A 76 -2.56 -13.89 0.25
CA ALA A 76 -3.57 -14.17 1.28
C ALA A 76 -3.71 -15.66 1.58
N SER A 77 -3.53 -16.51 0.56
CA SER A 77 -3.61 -17.96 0.74
C SER A 77 -2.39 -18.53 1.48
N LYS A 78 -1.28 -17.79 1.45
CA LYS A 78 -0.03 -18.19 2.12
C LYS A 78 0.05 -17.65 3.53
N ASP A 79 -0.62 -16.53 3.79
CA ASP A 79 -0.51 -15.84 5.08
C ASP A 79 -1.85 -15.20 5.45
N PRO A 80 -2.62 -15.79 6.40
CA PRO A 80 -3.89 -15.21 6.83
C PRO A 80 -3.78 -13.80 7.41
N ALA A 81 -2.62 -13.44 7.96
CA ALA A 81 -2.40 -12.09 8.49
C ALA A 81 -2.42 -11.06 7.36
N ILE A 82 -1.96 -11.41 6.17
CA ILE A 82 -2.05 -10.53 5.00
C ILE A 82 -3.51 -10.31 4.59
N ALA A 83 -4.35 -11.34 4.65
CA ALA A 83 -5.78 -11.20 4.37
C ALA A 83 -6.43 -10.23 5.36
N HIS A 84 -6.10 -10.32 6.64
CA HIS A 84 -6.61 -9.41 7.68
C HIS A 84 -6.11 -7.98 7.44
N LEU A 85 -4.81 -7.83 7.20
CA LEU A 85 -4.21 -6.52 6.92
C LEU A 85 -4.85 -5.88 5.68
N ALA A 86 -5.15 -6.66 4.65
CA ALA A 86 -5.80 -6.16 3.43
C ALA A 86 -7.17 -5.53 3.73
N LEU A 87 -7.94 -6.12 4.65
CA LEU A 87 -9.23 -5.54 5.06
C LEU A 87 -9.05 -4.20 5.77
N ILE A 88 -8.04 -4.11 6.64
CA ILE A 88 -7.74 -2.87 7.37
C ILE A 88 -7.35 -1.77 6.38
N VAL A 89 -6.46 -2.09 5.44
CA VAL A 89 -6.00 -1.14 4.41
C VAL A 89 -7.16 -0.72 3.52
N ARG A 90 -7.98 -1.66 3.07
CA ARG A 90 -9.15 -1.35 2.22
C ARG A 90 -10.08 -0.38 2.94
N GLY A 91 -10.40 -0.62 4.19
CA GLY A 91 -11.26 0.28 4.96
C GLY A 91 -10.67 1.66 5.14
N ALA A 92 -9.34 1.76 5.29
CA ALA A 92 -8.68 3.05 5.43
C ALA A 92 -8.59 3.80 4.11
N ASP A 93 -8.40 3.09 2.99
CA ASP A 93 -8.13 3.70 1.68
C ASP A 93 -9.38 3.98 0.84
N THR A 94 -10.51 3.40 1.20
CA THR A 94 -11.77 3.55 0.47
C THR A 94 -12.83 4.24 1.33
N SER A 95 -14.06 4.33 0.84
CA SER A 95 -15.17 4.88 1.63
C SER A 95 -15.69 3.91 2.69
N GLN A 96 -15.16 2.68 2.75
CA GLN A 96 -15.63 1.64 3.68
C GLN A 96 -14.93 1.74 5.04
N HIS A 97 -14.93 2.92 5.66
CA HIS A 97 -14.14 3.18 6.88
C HIS A 97 -14.53 2.33 8.10
N ASP A 98 -15.70 1.71 8.06
CA ASP A 98 -16.17 0.84 9.14
C ASP A 98 -15.93 -0.66 8.83
N LEU A 99 -15.17 -0.97 7.79
CA LEU A 99 -14.88 -2.36 7.40
C LEU A 99 -14.17 -3.11 8.53
N THR A 100 -13.22 -2.45 9.20
CA THR A 100 -12.60 -2.95 10.43
C THR A 100 -12.49 -1.84 11.46
N PRO A 101 -12.41 -2.19 12.77
CA PRO A 101 -12.22 -1.16 13.81
C PRO A 101 -10.95 -0.33 13.62
N GLU A 102 -9.88 -0.95 13.06
CA GLU A 102 -8.57 -0.33 12.90
C GLU A 102 -8.47 0.61 11.70
N SER A 103 -9.38 0.50 10.74
CA SER A 103 -9.29 1.23 9.47
C SER A 103 -9.28 2.75 9.65
N ARG A 104 -10.14 3.28 10.52
CA ARG A 104 -10.18 4.73 10.78
C ARG A 104 -8.90 5.23 11.44
N GLY A 105 -8.32 4.43 12.33
CA GLY A 105 -7.04 4.76 12.96
C GLY A 105 -5.90 4.79 11.94
N LEU A 106 -5.84 3.81 11.06
CA LEU A 106 -4.82 3.79 10.00
C LEU A 106 -4.99 4.98 9.05
N MET A 107 -6.23 5.35 8.71
CA MET A 107 -6.49 6.52 7.89
C MET A 107 -5.97 7.80 8.56
N ALA A 108 -6.23 7.95 9.86
CA ALA A 108 -5.75 9.12 10.61
C ALA A 108 -4.22 9.18 10.63
N ILE A 109 -3.56 8.05 10.85
CA ILE A 109 -2.10 7.95 10.83
C ILE A 109 -1.56 8.34 9.46
N ALA A 110 -2.15 7.81 8.39
CA ALA A 110 -1.72 8.09 7.02
C ALA A 110 -1.84 9.57 6.69
N GLN A 111 -2.95 10.20 7.08
CA GLN A 111 -3.15 11.64 6.88
C GLN A 111 -2.13 12.45 7.67
N GLY A 112 -1.85 12.03 8.91
CA GLY A 112 -0.85 12.69 9.76
C GLY A 112 0.55 12.65 9.14
N PHE A 113 0.96 11.52 8.64
CA PHE A 113 2.25 11.39 7.93
C PHE A 113 2.30 12.28 6.69
N SER A 114 1.23 12.31 5.91
CA SER A 114 1.16 13.16 4.72
C SER A 114 1.26 14.65 5.06
N GLN A 115 0.74 15.05 6.22
CA GLN A 115 0.84 16.43 6.70
C GLN A 115 2.22 16.76 7.26
N ALA A 116 2.86 15.79 7.93
CA ALA A 116 4.15 15.99 8.60
C ALA A 116 5.34 15.94 7.66
N TYR A 117 5.23 15.24 6.54
CA TYR A 117 6.33 15.04 5.60
C TYR A 117 6.04 15.71 4.27
N THR A 118 7.05 16.38 3.70
CA THR A 118 6.96 16.98 2.36
C THR A 118 7.66 16.15 1.30
N ASP A 119 8.63 15.32 1.69
CA ASP A 119 9.36 14.42 0.80
C ASP A 119 8.74 13.03 0.86
N ASP A 120 8.32 12.51 -0.30
CA ASP A 120 7.59 11.24 -0.39
C ASP A 120 8.45 10.04 0.03
N HIS A 121 9.75 10.06 -0.28
CA HIS A 121 10.66 8.98 0.09
C HIS A 121 10.95 8.98 1.60
N GLU A 122 11.07 10.16 2.19
CA GLU A 122 11.23 10.27 3.65
C GLU A 122 9.97 9.79 4.37
N GLN A 123 8.80 10.13 3.84
CA GLN A 123 7.52 9.65 4.38
C GLN A 123 7.44 8.13 4.31
N LEU A 124 7.78 7.55 3.16
CA LEU A 124 7.76 6.09 2.99
C LEU A 124 8.67 5.42 4.03
N ALA A 125 9.90 5.89 4.16
CA ALA A 125 10.86 5.31 5.11
C ALA A 125 10.34 5.41 6.55
N ALA A 126 9.77 6.55 6.93
CA ALA A 126 9.27 6.77 8.28
C ALA A 126 8.01 5.96 8.58
N GLU A 127 7.17 5.71 7.58
CA GLU A 127 5.89 5.03 7.76
C GLU A 127 6.00 3.50 7.64
N MET A 128 7.06 2.96 7.05
CA MET A 128 7.26 1.52 6.92
C MET A 128 7.12 0.78 8.26
N PRO A 129 7.70 1.25 9.37
CA PRO A 129 7.54 0.57 10.66
C PRO A 129 6.10 0.51 11.17
N VAL A 130 5.25 1.43 10.77
CA VAL A 130 3.82 1.40 11.14
C VAL A 130 3.16 0.13 10.56
N TYR A 131 3.44 -0.17 9.31
CA TYR A 131 2.89 -1.38 8.67
C TYR A 131 3.55 -2.65 9.19
N ASP A 132 4.85 -2.61 9.53
CA ASP A 132 5.50 -3.73 10.21
C ASP A 132 4.80 -4.06 11.53
N ALA A 133 4.47 -3.04 12.32
CA ALA A 133 3.79 -3.21 13.60
C ALA A 133 2.36 -3.74 13.41
N LEU A 134 1.63 -3.18 12.44
CA LEU A 134 0.27 -3.60 12.16
C LEU A 134 0.23 -5.05 11.65
N TYR A 135 1.17 -5.43 10.80
CA TYR A 135 1.29 -6.80 10.34
C TYR A 135 1.57 -7.76 11.49
N ALA A 136 2.49 -7.40 12.40
CA ALA A 136 2.78 -8.20 13.58
C ALA A 136 1.54 -8.41 14.45
N TRP A 137 0.74 -7.35 14.62
CA TRP A 137 -0.52 -7.45 15.35
C TRP A 137 -1.50 -8.40 14.64
N CYS A 138 -1.63 -8.30 13.32
CA CYS A 138 -2.48 -9.18 12.54
C CYS A 138 -2.05 -10.65 12.66
N ARG A 139 -0.75 -10.93 12.66
CA ARG A 139 -0.23 -12.29 12.86
C ARG A 139 -0.64 -12.83 14.23
N ASN A 140 -0.55 -12.00 15.24
CA ASN A 140 -0.94 -12.41 16.59
C ASN A 140 -2.45 -12.69 16.69
N GLN A 141 -3.28 -11.88 16.02
CA GLN A 141 -4.72 -12.10 15.97
C GLN A 141 -5.08 -13.40 15.25
N ALA A 142 -4.32 -13.77 14.24
CA ALA A 142 -4.53 -15.02 13.50
C ALA A 142 -4.01 -16.25 14.25
N GLY A 143 -3.42 -16.09 15.44
CA GLY A 143 -2.83 -17.18 16.19
C GLY A 143 -1.52 -17.69 15.61
N THR A 144 -0.90 -16.94 14.74
CA THR A 144 0.38 -17.25 14.09
C THR A 144 1.50 -16.62 14.90
N ARG A 145 2.09 -17.38 15.78
CA ARG A 145 3.14 -16.88 16.67
C ARG A 145 4.46 -17.58 16.45
#